data_9aa7d9a836036c5829d61cf6f7431d8d
#
_entry.id   9aa7d9a836036c5829d61cf6f7431d8d
#
_cell.length_a   1.000
_cell.length_b   1.000
_cell.length_c   1.000
_cell.angle_alpha   90.00
_cell.angle_beta   90.00
_cell.angle_gamma   90.00
#
_symmetry.space_group_name_H-M   'P 1'
#
loop_
_entity.id
_entity.type
_entity.pdbx_description
1 polymer ?
#
loop_
_entity_poly.entity_id
_entity_poly.type
_entity_poly.pdbx_seq_one_letter_code
_entity_poly.pdbx_strand_id
1 'polypeptide(L)'
;LKFEIIFMADIQYYGTGRRKTSTARVYLRPGSGAIVVNRREFETYFPNQALQMIIRQPLSLTETVGKFDILVNVDGGGTAGQAGAVRHGITRALMEYNADLRPALKKAGLVTRDPRQKERKKYGQKGARKRFQFSKR
;
A
#
# COMPACT_ATOMS: atom_id res chain seq x y z
N LEU A 1 -9.71 -2.27 -29.89
CA LEU A 1 -9.15 -1.40 -29.11
C LEU A 1 -9.90 -1.15 -27.90
N LYS A 2 -11.04 -0.54 -28.01
CA LYS A 2 -11.85 -0.39 -26.88
C LYS A 2 -12.22 -1.74 -26.34
N PHE A 3 -12.43 -2.66 -27.20
CA PHE A 3 -12.71 -4.01 -26.82
C PHE A 3 -11.50 -4.62 -26.11
N GLU A 4 -10.34 -4.35 -26.61
CA GLU A 4 -9.13 -4.84 -25.97
C GLU A 4 -8.94 -4.21 -24.63
N ILE A 5 -9.28 -2.96 -24.51
CA ILE A 5 -9.15 -2.29 -23.24
C ILE A 5 -10.06 -2.93 -22.21
N ILE A 6 -11.27 -3.24 -22.60
CA ILE A 6 -12.19 -3.89 -21.69
C ILE A 6 -11.67 -5.25 -21.30
N PHE A 7 -11.17 -5.96 -22.26
CA PHE A 7 -10.66 -7.28 -22.02
C PHE A 7 -9.46 -7.22 -21.09
N MET A 8 -8.57 -6.27 -21.33
CA MET A 8 -7.40 -6.14 -20.49
C MET A 8 -7.75 -5.62 -19.13
N ALA A 9 -8.83 -4.90 -19.00
CA ALA A 9 -9.23 -4.42 -17.70
C ALA A 9 -9.59 -5.57 -16.78
N ASP A 10 -9.85 -6.74 -17.33
CA ASP A 10 -10.12 -7.91 -16.50
C ASP A 10 -8.86 -8.47 -15.92
N ILE A 11 -7.69 -8.10 -16.46
CA ILE A 11 -6.44 -8.57 -15.94
C ILE A 11 -5.99 -7.58 -14.90
N GLN A 12 -6.22 -7.92 -13.65
CA GLN A 12 -5.84 -6.99 -12.61
C GLN A 12 -5.48 -7.78 -11.36
N TYR A 13 -4.53 -7.25 -10.63
CA TYR A 13 -4.03 -7.87 -9.43
C TYR A 13 -4.38 -6.97 -8.27
N TYR A 14 -4.87 -7.57 -7.21
CA TYR A 14 -5.46 -6.83 -6.12
C TYR A 14 -4.70 -7.10 -4.83
N GLY A 15 -4.50 -6.05 -4.05
CA GLY A 15 -3.92 -6.19 -2.74
C GLY A 15 -4.54 -5.19 -1.79
N THR A 16 -4.78 -5.63 -0.57
CA THR A 16 -5.26 -4.74 0.49
C THR A 16 -4.12 -4.47 1.43
N GLY A 17 -3.90 -3.20 1.73
CA GLY A 17 -2.88 -2.80 2.67
C GLY A 17 -3.48 -2.08 3.85
N ARG A 18 -2.84 -2.20 5.00
CA ARG A 18 -3.30 -1.54 6.21
C ARG A 18 -2.14 -1.01 6.98
N ARG A 19 -2.35 0.11 7.61
CA ARG A 19 -1.35 0.70 8.47
C ARG A 19 -2.09 1.57 9.48
N LYS A 20 -1.98 1.23 10.77
CA LYS A 20 -2.74 1.91 11.81
C LYS A 20 -4.22 1.80 11.47
N THR A 21 -4.90 2.92 11.33
CA THR A 21 -6.32 2.88 10.99
C THR A 21 -6.58 3.08 9.52
N SER A 22 -5.53 3.14 8.71
CA SER A 22 -5.69 3.35 7.28
C SER A 22 -5.85 2.02 6.57
N THR A 23 -6.69 2.00 5.55
CA THR A 23 -6.91 0.84 4.72
C THR A 23 -6.80 1.27 3.27
N ALA A 24 -6.04 0.53 2.49
CA ALA A 24 -5.87 0.82 1.07
C ALA A 24 -6.25 -0.40 0.26
N ARG A 25 -6.99 -0.16 -0.80
CA ARG A 25 -7.29 -1.19 -1.79
C ARG A 25 -6.56 -0.82 -3.04
N VAL A 26 -5.69 -1.71 -3.47
CA VAL A 26 -4.78 -1.42 -4.57
C VAL A 26 -5.05 -2.38 -5.71
N TYR A 27 -5.22 -1.83 -6.89
CA TYR A 27 -5.43 -2.60 -8.11
C TYR A 27 -4.31 -2.31 -9.08
N LEU A 28 -3.62 -3.35 -9.50
CA LEU A 28 -2.55 -3.24 -10.49
C LEU A 28 -3.08 -3.74 -11.82
N ARG A 29 -2.87 -2.97 -12.86
CA ARG A 29 -3.22 -3.38 -14.22
C ARG A 29 -2.00 -3.16 -15.09
N PRO A 30 -1.78 -3.98 -16.10
CA PRO A 30 -0.69 -3.72 -17.03
C PRO A 30 -0.87 -2.33 -17.63
N GLY A 31 0.19 -1.55 -17.63
CA GLY A 31 0.06 -0.20 -18.12
C GLY A 31 1.40 0.50 -18.19
N SER A 32 1.37 1.81 -18.09
CA SER A 32 2.53 2.64 -18.32
C SER A 32 3.07 3.35 -17.08
N GLY A 33 2.49 3.10 -15.92
CA GLY A 33 3.03 3.67 -14.70
C GLY A 33 2.19 4.75 -14.05
N ALA A 34 0.97 4.94 -14.49
CA ALA A 34 0.09 5.93 -13.88
C ALA A 34 -0.36 5.45 -12.51
N ILE A 35 -0.39 6.35 -11.55
CA ILE A 35 -0.88 6.04 -10.22
C ILE A 35 -1.97 7.02 -9.89
N VAL A 36 -3.15 6.51 -9.55
CA VAL A 36 -4.30 7.34 -9.22
C VAL A 36 -4.78 6.93 -7.83
N VAL A 37 -4.92 7.90 -6.94
CA VAL A 37 -5.32 7.66 -5.57
C VAL A 37 -6.62 8.39 -5.31
N ASN A 38 -7.66 7.66 -4.97
CA ASN A 38 -8.97 8.24 -4.67
C ASN A 38 -9.41 9.20 -5.77
N ARG A 39 -9.18 8.79 -7.04
CA ARG A 39 -9.59 9.56 -8.22
C ARG A 39 -8.80 10.83 -8.40
N ARG A 40 -7.64 10.96 -7.76
CA ARG A 40 -6.78 12.11 -7.91
C ARG A 40 -5.41 11.65 -8.36
N GLU A 41 -4.68 12.56 -8.96
CA GLU A 41 -3.32 12.25 -9.34
C GLU A 41 -2.49 11.96 -8.10
N PHE A 42 -1.56 11.05 -8.27
CA PHE A 42 -0.71 10.60 -7.18
C PHE A 42 0.00 11.77 -6.49
N GLU A 43 0.60 12.67 -7.28
CA GLU A 43 1.35 13.77 -6.71
C GLU A 43 0.43 14.78 -6.03
N THR A 44 -0.81 14.85 -6.46
CA THR A 44 -1.76 15.75 -5.82
C THR A 44 -2.20 15.19 -4.48
N TYR A 45 -2.44 13.90 -4.42
CA TYR A 45 -2.91 13.28 -3.19
C TYR A 45 -1.79 13.15 -2.17
N PHE A 46 -0.57 12.82 -2.62
CA PHE A 46 0.60 12.73 -1.76
C PHE A 46 1.66 13.69 -2.26
N PRO A 47 1.56 14.97 -1.90
CA PRO A 47 2.54 15.95 -2.38
C PRO A 47 3.90 15.82 -1.72
N ASN A 48 3.99 15.13 -0.60
CA ASN A 48 5.25 14.96 0.10
C ASN A 48 6.10 13.91 -0.61
N GLN A 49 7.27 14.30 -1.07
CA GLN A 49 8.11 13.39 -1.83
C GLN A 49 8.57 12.19 -1.03
N ALA A 50 8.77 12.36 0.26
CA ALA A 50 9.17 11.23 1.10
C ALA A 50 8.09 10.16 1.11
N LEU A 51 6.83 10.57 1.15
CA LEU A 51 5.74 9.60 1.12
C LEU A 51 5.60 8.97 -0.25
N GLN A 52 5.87 9.73 -1.31
CA GLN A 52 5.85 9.16 -2.64
C GLN A 52 6.89 8.07 -2.79
N MET A 53 8.07 8.28 -2.21
CA MET A 53 9.13 7.28 -2.25
C MET A 53 8.73 6.03 -1.49
N ILE A 54 8.09 6.20 -0.35
CA ILE A 54 7.62 5.07 0.44
C ILE A 54 6.65 4.23 -0.39
N ILE A 55 5.73 4.88 -1.07
CA ILE A 55 4.73 4.17 -1.86
C ILE A 55 5.36 3.44 -3.04
N ARG A 56 6.37 4.05 -3.65
CA ARG A 56 7.01 3.44 -4.81
C ARG A 56 8.05 2.38 -4.46
N GLN A 57 8.37 2.25 -3.19
CA GLN A 57 9.44 1.35 -2.78
C GLN A 57 9.25 -0.09 -3.27
N PRO A 58 8.08 -0.71 -3.13
CA PRO A 58 7.94 -2.07 -3.62
C PRO A 58 8.09 -2.16 -5.14
N LEU A 59 7.69 -1.13 -5.86
CA LEU A 59 7.84 -1.14 -7.31
C LEU A 59 9.30 -1.04 -7.70
N SER A 60 10.06 -0.20 -7.00
CA SER A 60 11.48 -0.07 -7.29
C SER A 60 12.23 -1.34 -6.97
N LEU A 61 11.89 -1.99 -5.86
CA LEU A 61 12.56 -3.21 -5.45
C LEU A 61 12.36 -4.34 -6.44
N THR A 62 11.21 -4.39 -7.06
CA THR A 62 10.90 -5.46 -7.99
C THR A 62 11.11 -5.04 -9.43
N GLU A 63 11.61 -3.81 -9.65
CA GLU A 63 11.87 -3.30 -10.99
C GLU A 63 10.62 -3.32 -11.86
N THR A 64 9.51 -2.96 -11.26
CA THR A 64 8.24 -2.91 -11.98
C THR A 64 7.71 -1.50 -12.13
N VAL A 65 8.53 -0.49 -11.81
CA VAL A 65 8.13 0.89 -12.01
C VAL A 65 7.84 1.08 -13.50
N GLY A 66 6.69 1.65 -13.79
CA GLY A 66 6.32 1.90 -15.17
C GLY A 66 5.66 0.75 -15.87
N LYS A 67 5.51 -0.39 -15.22
CA LYS A 67 4.89 -1.55 -15.86
C LYS A 67 3.42 -1.69 -15.54
N PHE A 68 2.94 -0.99 -14.53
CA PHE A 68 1.55 -1.11 -14.11
C PHE A 68 0.91 0.25 -13.97
N ASP A 69 -0.36 0.30 -14.29
CA ASP A 69 -1.20 1.39 -13.86
C ASP A 69 -1.81 0.97 -12.53
N ILE A 70 -1.75 1.85 -11.56
CA ILE A 70 -2.15 1.52 -10.21
C ILE A 70 -3.32 2.39 -9.80
N LEU A 71 -4.38 1.75 -9.39
CA LEU A 71 -5.57 2.43 -8.91
C LEU A 71 -5.69 2.13 -7.42
N VAL A 72 -5.79 3.18 -6.62
CA VAL A 72 -5.81 3.03 -5.18
C VAL A 72 -7.03 3.71 -4.60
N ASN A 73 -7.72 3.00 -3.72
CA ASN A 73 -8.75 3.58 -2.87
C ASN A 73 -8.26 3.44 -1.44
N VAL A 74 -8.05 4.58 -0.77
CA VAL A 74 -7.51 4.55 0.57
C VAL A 74 -8.34 5.47 1.46
N ASP A 75 -8.52 5.06 2.71
CA ASP A 75 -9.23 5.90 3.67
C ASP A 75 -8.70 5.64 5.06
N GLY A 76 -9.12 6.49 5.97
CA GLY A 76 -8.76 6.34 7.37
C GLY A 76 -7.40 6.90 7.68
N GLY A 77 -7.19 7.24 8.93
CA GLY A 77 -5.89 7.66 9.41
C GLY A 77 -5.39 8.94 8.79
N GLY A 78 -4.12 9.19 8.97
CA GLY A 78 -3.49 10.35 8.41
C GLY A 78 -2.70 10.03 7.17
N THR A 79 -2.11 11.06 6.58
CA THR A 79 -1.41 10.91 5.31
C THR A 79 -0.29 9.88 5.36
N ALA A 80 0.49 9.91 6.46
CA ALA A 80 1.61 8.98 6.56
C ALA A 80 1.10 7.55 6.71
N GLY A 81 0.04 7.36 7.50
CA GLY A 81 -0.56 6.04 7.63
C GLY A 81 -1.13 5.55 6.32
N GLN A 82 -1.74 6.46 5.55
CA GLN A 82 -2.27 6.08 4.26
C GLN A 82 -1.16 5.66 3.31
N ALA A 83 -0.04 6.38 3.32
CA ALA A 83 1.08 6.00 2.46
C ALA A 83 1.59 4.61 2.82
N GLY A 84 1.69 4.31 4.11
CA GLY A 84 2.10 2.97 4.53
C GLY A 84 1.12 1.90 4.11
N ALA A 85 -0.18 2.20 4.20
CA ALA A 85 -1.20 1.24 3.79
C ALA A 85 -1.13 1.00 2.28
N VAL A 86 -0.91 2.06 1.50
CA VAL A 86 -0.80 1.92 0.05
C VAL A 86 0.42 1.08 -0.30
N ARG A 87 1.54 1.33 0.35
CA ARG A 87 2.75 0.54 0.10
C ARG A 87 2.49 -0.94 0.37
N HIS A 88 1.84 -1.23 1.45
CA HIS A 88 1.55 -2.61 1.81
C HIS A 88 0.60 -3.25 0.79
N GLY A 89 -0.39 -2.48 0.34
CA GLY A 89 -1.31 -2.98 -0.67
C GLY A 89 -0.62 -3.26 -1.99
N ILE A 90 0.28 -2.37 -2.41
CA ILE A 90 1.03 -2.59 -3.63
C ILE A 90 1.89 -3.85 -3.50
N THR A 91 2.52 -4.02 -2.34
CA THR A 91 3.34 -5.20 -2.11
C THR A 91 2.51 -6.47 -2.27
N ARG A 92 1.34 -6.50 -1.68
CA ARG A 92 0.51 -7.69 -1.76
C ARG A 92 -0.01 -7.94 -3.17
N ALA A 93 -0.34 -6.86 -3.88
CA ALA A 93 -0.79 -7.01 -5.26
C ALA A 93 0.34 -7.52 -6.15
N LEU A 94 1.57 -7.07 -5.90
CA LEU A 94 2.71 -7.56 -6.67
C LEU A 94 2.95 -9.03 -6.42
N MET A 95 2.74 -9.49 -5.20
CA MET A 95 2.89 -10.91 -4.90
C MET A 95 1.81 -11.73 -5.59
N GLU A 96 0.64 -11.15 -5.78
CA GLU A 96 -0.38 -11.84 -6.53
C GLU A 96 -0.02 -11.90 -8.01
N TYR A 97 0.62 -10.84 -8.51
CA TYR A 97 1.08 -10.81 -9.88
C TYR A 97 2.17 -11.86 -10.11
N ASN A 98 3.11 -11.97 -9.18
CA ASN A 98 4.22 -12.90 -9.34
C ASN A 98 4.75 -13.28 -7.97
N ALA A 99 4.46 -14.50 -7.56
CA ALA A 99 4.87 -14.96 -6.24
C ALA A 99 6.38 -15.01 -6.09
N ASP A 100 7.11 -15.04 -7.18
CA ASP A 100 8.57 -15.07 -7.11
C ASP A 100 9.15 -13.76 -6.59
N LEU A 101 8.34 -12.71 -6.52
CA LEU A 101 8.80 -11.44 -5.96
C LEU A 101 8.79 -11.45 -4.44
N ARG A 102 8.14 -12.43 -3.84
CA ARG A 102 8.00 -12.43 -2.39
C ARG A 102 9.33 -12.42 -1.63
N PRO A 103 10.34 -13.19 -2.03
CA PRO A 103 11.59 -13.17 -1.25
C PRO A 103 12.23 -11.78 -1.19
N ALA A 104 12.25 -11.05 -2.29
CA ALA A 104 12.84 -9.72 -2.29
C ALA A 104 12.02 -8.77 -1.45
N LEU A 105 10.70 -8.86 -1.53
CA LEU A 105 9.83 -7.98 -0.77
C LEU A 105 9.90 -8.31 0.71
N LYS A 106 9.98 -9.58 1.04
CA LYS A 106 10.07 -9.98 2.43
C LYS A 106 11.40 -9.55 3.04
N LYS A 107 12.47 -9.65 2.27
CA LYS A 107 13.77 -9.25 2.77
C LYS A 107 13.80 -7.77 3.09
N ALA A 108 13.06 -6.97 2.36
CA ALA A 108 12.98 -5.55 2.63
C ALA A 108 11.98 -5.22 3.73
N GLY A 109 11.29 -6.21 4.27
CA GLY A 109 10.36 -5.98 5.37
C GLY A 109 9.00 -5.48 4.93
N LEU A 110 8.66 -5.61 3.67
CA LEU A 110 7.43 -5.04 3.16
C LEU A 110 6.25 -5.99 3.20
N VAL A 111 6.50 -7.27 3.39
CA VAL A 111 5.44 -8.27 3.31
C VAL A 111 4.59 -8.29 4.57
N THR A 112 5.23 -8.13 5.72
CA THR A 112 4.54 -8.25 6.98
C THR A 112 3.84 -6.94 7.33
N ARG A 113 2.58 -7.03 7.70
CA ARG A 113 1.89 -5.86 8.16
C ARG A 113 2.54 -5.35 9.44
N ASP A 114 2.70 -4.04 9.51
CA ASP A 114 3.26 -3.42 10.69
C ASP A 114 2.27 -3.58 11.83
N PRO A 115 2.65 -4.26 12.92
CA PRO A 115 1.72 -4.49 14.02
C PRO A 115 1.56 -3.28 14.94
N ARG A 116 2.27 -2.21 14.67
CA ARG A 116 2.24 -1.08 15.57
C ARG A 116 1.07 -0.15 15.32
N GLN A 117 -0.07 -0.69 14.97
CA GLN A 117 -1.21 0.16 14.95
C GLN A 117 -1.64 0.36 16.39
N LYS A 118 -2.39 1.39 16.65
CA LYS A 118 -2.82 1.67 18.00
C LYS A 118 -3.61 0.48 18.51
N GLU A 119 -3.10 -0.14 19.55
CA GLU A 119 -3.74 -1.31 20.08
C GLU A 119 -4.97 -0.91 20.84
N ARG A 120 -5.96 -1.78 20.78
CA ARG A 120 -7.11 -1.60 21.58
C ARG A 120 -6.70 -1.74 23.03
N LYS A 121 -7.22 -0.87 23.86
CA LYS A 121 -6.89 -0.94 25.26
C LYS A 121 -7.38 -2.26 25.82
N LYS A 122 -6.53 -2.94 26.51
CA LYS A 122 -6.85 -4.21 27.10
C LYS A 122 -7.11 -3.99 28.57
N TYR A 123 -8.00 -4.78 29.12
CA TYR A 123 -8.29 -4.61 30.51
C TYR A 123 -7.05 -4.89 31.30
N GLY A 124 -6.87 -4.17 32.33
CA GLY A 124 -5.71 -4.30 33.15
C GLY A 124 -4.55 -3.50 32.67
N GLN A 125 -4.68 -2.84 31.53
CA GLN A 125 -3.61 -2.03 31.03
C GLN A 125 -4.17 -0.71 30.64
N LYS A 126 -3.30 0.26 30.79
CA LYS A 126 -3.70 1.46 30.38
C LYS A 126 -3.12 1.69 29.12
N GLY A 127 -3.61 2.21 28.26
CA GLY A 127 -3.02 2.45 27.06
C GLY A 127 -2.64 1.15 26.49
N ALA A 128 -2.42 0.94 25.45
CA ALA A 128 -2.09 -0.27 24.85
C ALA A 128 -1.04 -0.97 25.57
N ARG A 129 -0.19 -0.36 26.00
CA ARG A 129 0.86 -1.02 26.66
C ARG A 129 1.39 -0.16 27.60
N LYS A 130 1.29 0.20 27.62
CA LYS A 130 1.74 0.88 28.22
C LYS A 130 1.51 1.01 29.16
N ARG A 131 1.59 0.79 29.20
CA ARG A 131 1.45 1.00 29.71
C ARG A 131 1.61 1.93 29.78
N PHE A 132 1.88 2.32 28.89
CA PHE A 132 1.88 3.05 28.41
C PHE A 132 2.12 3.66 27.84
N GLN A 133 2.62 3.96 27.30
CA GLN A 133 2.79 4.37 26.56
C GLN A 133 2.61 4.74 25.84
N PHE A 134 3.00 4.89 25.48
CA PHE A 134 2.81 4.94 24.68
C PHE A 134 2.80 5.19 23.78
N SER A 135 3.08 5.35 23.48
CA SER A 135 3.11 5.44 22.64
C SER A 135 3.10 5.56 21.77
N LYS A 136 3.37 5.72 21.22
CA LYS A 136 3.50 5.77 20.28
C LYS A 136 3.24 5.85 19.35
N ARG A 137 3.15 5.94 18.86
CA ARG A 137 3.06 5.92 17.79
C ARG A 137 2.92 6.81 17.07
#